data_aa5aa9918062cb0f16b8214f9e8b3b50
#
_entry.id   aa5aa9918062cb0f16b8214f9e8b3b50
#
_cell.length_a   1.000
_cell.length_b   1.000
_cell.length_c   1.000
_cell.angle_alpha   90.00
_cell.angle_beta   90.00
_cell.angle_gamma   90.00
#
_symmetry.space_group_name_H-M   'P 1'
#
loop_
_entity.id
_entity.type
_entity.pdbx_description
1 polymer ?
#
loop_
_entity_poly.entity_id
_entity_poly.type
_entity_poly.pdbx_seq_one_letter_code
_entity_poly.pdbx_strand_id
1 'polypeptide(L)'
;MKYIYSIILFAIYSNLAFAQVPYFGKAPGADKLYGYTSVKFRPGVNNIETYNTFQYGITDYTALGIDYYTGSNSAYMGIMLRGGIQFNQWLSIGGTATPSFILKDNFEYSYFTGGLFMNGNITDNGNLFWCSNTWLGLNKNADDTINQFSYLGYVISLKNGDAFTPMIGLEHSWKFDSDCDVAAGVYITHKMWNFYVWGNDFCKSHPRVVLGVDFKI
;
A
#
# COMPACT_ATOMS: atom_id res chain seq x y z
N MET A 1 -1.72 10.18 34.20
CA MET A 1 -3.03 9.84 33.60
C MET A 1 -3.67 10.98 32.81
N LYS A 2 -3.60 12.26 33.19
CA LYS A 2 -4.19 13.38 32.44
C LYS A 2 -3.67 13.52 31.00
N TYR A 3 -2.39 13.24 30.72
CA TYR A 3 -1.79 13.37 29.38
C TYR A 3 -2.19 12.24 28.41
N ILE A 4 -2.55 11.07 28.90
CA ILE A 4 -3.01 9.95 28.07
C ILE A 4 -4.40 10.27 27.50
N TYR A 5 -5.29 10.88 28.30
CA TYR A 5 -6.61 11.31 27.81
C TYR A 5 -6.51 12.46 26.80
N SER A 6 -5.55 13.37 26.96
CA SER A 6 -5.32 14.44 25.99
C SER A 6 -4.80 13.92 24.65
N ILE A 7 -3.93 12.91 24.65
CA ILE A 7 -3.42 12.25 23.43
C ILE A 7 -4.55 11.50 22.72
N ILE A 8 -5.39 10.78 23.49
CA ILE A 8 -6.55 10.06 22.93
C ILE A 8 -7.60 11.04 22.40
N LEU A 9 -7.88 12.15 23.08
CA LEU A 9 -8.79 13.19 22.61
C LEU A 9 -8.24 13.94 21.38
N PHE A 10 -6.95 14.21 21.31
CA PHE A 10 -6.32 14.84 20.13
C PHE A 10 -6.36 13.91 18.91
N ALA A 11 -6.19 12.60 19.10
CA ALA A 11 -6.34 11.59 18.06
C ALA A 11 -7.79 11.48 17.52
N ILE A 12 -8.80 11.79 18.36
CA ILE A 12 -10.22 11.74 17.96
C ILE A 12 -10.65 12.99 17.15
N TYR A 13 -10.00 14.14 17.34
CA TYR A 13 -10.39 15.42 16.70
C TYR A 13 -9.65 15.74 15.40
N SER A 14 -8.62 15.01 15.01
CA SER A 14 -7.82 15.28 13.81
C SER A 14 -8.28 14.53 12.55
N ASN A 15 -9.46 13.95 12.51
CA ASN A 15 -9.84 12.97 11.49
C ASN A 15 -10.99 13.40 10.60
N LEU A 16 -10.69 14.21 9.62
CA LEU A 16 -11.15 14.00 8.27
C LEU A 16 -10.01 13.29 7.50
N ALA A 17 -9.66 12.09 7.95
CA ALA A 17 -8.78 11.23 7.20
C ALA A 17 -9.62 10.61 6.09
N PHE A 18 -9.55 11.20 4.90
CA PHE A 18 -9.97 10.54 3.67
C PHE A 18 -9.28 9.18 3.60
N ALA A 19 -10.01 8.14 3.21
CA ALA A 19 -9.50 6.81 2.98
C ALA A 19 -8.21 6.90 2.15
N GLN A 20 -7.06 6.73 2.79
CA GLN A 20 -5.81 6.65 2.07
C GLN A 20 -5.61 5.21 1.67
N VAL A 21 -5.80 4.93 0.39
CA VAL A 21 -5.34 3.69 -0.19
C VAL A 21 -3.83 3.57 0.07
N PRO A 22 -3.31 2.40 0.47
CA PRO A 22 -1.88 2.19 0.64
C PRO A 22 -1.12 2.64 -0.61
N TYR A 23 0.06 3.23 -0.40
CA TYR A 23 0.96 3.66 -1.48
C TYR A 23 0.47 4.84 -2.34
N PHE A 24 -0.18 5.80 -1.74
CA PHE A 24 -0.32 7.10 -2.36
C PHE A 24 1.02 7.85 -2.43
N GLY A 25 1.16 8.75 -3.38
CA GLY A 25 2.37 9.53 -3.57
C GLY A 25 2.79 10.30 -2.30
N LYS A 26 1.84 10.79 -1.51
CA LYS A 26 2.13 11.52 -0.28
C LYS A 26 2.71 10.62 0.82
N ALA A 27 3.76 11.07 1.52
CA ALA A 27 4.27 10.42 2.72
C ALA A 27 3.27 10.51 3.90
N PRO A 28 3.40 9.69 4.96
CA PRO A 28 2.50 9.72 6.11
C PRO A 28 2.33 11.10 6.77
N GLY A 29 3.38 11.94 6.76
CA GLY A 29 3.44 13.23 7.45
C GLY A 29 4.23 13.14 8.75
N ALA A 30 4.76 14.26 9.24
CA ALA A 30 5.55 14.33 10.46
C ALA A 30 4.78 13.75 11.65
N ASP A 31 5.47 12.99 12.48
CA ASP A 31 4.95 12.34 13.70
C ASP A 31 3.73 11.44 13.49
N LYS A 32 3.50 10.97 12.25
CA LYS A 32 2.43 10.03 11.90
C LYS A 32 2.95 8.61 11.78
N LEU A 33 2.24 7.69 12.41
CA LEU A 33 2.45 6.26 12.24
C LEU A 33 1.45 5.72 11.22
N TYR A 34 1.96 5.04 10.21
CA TYR A 34 1.17 4.28 9.24
C TYR A 34 1.53 2.81 9.34
N GLY A 35 0.54 1.96 9.40
CA GLY A 35 0.72 0.52 9.37
C GLY A 35 -0.20 -0.13 8.35
N TYR A 36 0.29 -1.20 7.75
CA TYR A 36 -0.41 -1.96 6.75
C TYR A 36 -0.11 -3.45 6.94
N THR A 37 -1.13 -4.29 6.89
CA THR A 37 -0.98 -5.75 6.88
C THR A 37 -1.91 -6.37 5.87
N SER A 38 -1.43 -7.39 5.16
CA SER A 38 -2.24 -8.16 4.21
C SER A 38 -1.89 -9.62 4.20
N VAL A 39 -2.88 -10.40 3.82
CA VAL A 39 -2.76 -11.82 3.48
C VAL A 39 -3.12 -11.98 2.01
N LYS A 40 -2.25 -12.62 1.25
CA LYS A 40 -2.43 -12.92 -0.17
C LYS A 40 -2.51 -14.42 -0.35
N PHE A 41 -3.45 -14.87 -1.14
CA PHE A 41 -3.59 -16.29 -1.48
C PHE A 41 -4.22 -16.46 -2.86
N ARG A 42 -4.06 -17.66 -3.43
CA ARG A 42 -4.72 -18.09 -4.66
C ARG A 42 -5.63 -19.26 -4.34
N PRO A 43 -6.95 -19.15 -4.56
CA PRO A 43 -7.86 -20.28 -4.38
C PRO A 43 -7.39 -21.51 -5.17
N GLY A 44 -7.35 -22.66 -4.53
CA GLY A 44 -6.87 -23.92 -5.15
C GLY A 44 -5.36 -24.09 -5.18
N VAL A 45 -4.58 -23.14 -4.69
CA VAL A 45 -3.11 -23.23 -4.57
C VAL A 45 -2.72 -23.13 -3.10
N ASN A 46 -1.93 -24.08 -2.62
CA ASN A 46 -1.46 -24.06 -1.22
C ASN A 46 -0.27 -23.10 -1.06
N ASN A 47 -0.53 -21.82 -1.23
CA ASN A 47 0.45 -20.75 -1.03
C ASN A 47 -0.23 -19.54 -0.39
N ILE A 48 0.17 -19.21 0.84
CA ILE A 48 -0.28 -18.03 1.57
C ILE A 48 0.94 -17.15 1.80
N GLU A 49 0.81 -15.89 1.42
CA GLU A 49 1.82 -14.86 1.63
C GLU A 49 1.26 -13.80 2.58
N THR A 50 2.10 -13.30 3.48
CA THR A 50 1.74 -12.14 4.30
C THR A 50 2.70 -10.99 4.02
N TYR A 51 2.17 -9.78 4.06
CA TYR A 51 2.95 -8.57 3.95
C TYR A 51 2.54 -7.59 5.03
N ASN A 52 3.52 -7.09 5.76
CA ASN A 52 3.30 -6.14 6.84
C ASN A 52 4.29 -4.99 6.68
N THR A 53 3.84 -3.77 6.83
CA THR A 53 4.71 -2.59 6.86
C THR A 53 4.30 -1.67 8.00
N PHE A 54 5.29 -1.04 8.62
CA PHE A 54 5.12 0.03 9.59
C PHE A 54 6.02 1.18 9.20
N GLN A 55 5.48 2.38 9.15
CA GLN A 55 6.19 3.58 8.72
C GLN A 55 5.94 4.69 9.74
N TYR A 56 7.00 5.40 10.09
CA TYR A 56 6.95 6.60 10.92
C TYR A 56 7.41 7.81 10.11
N GLY A 57 6.57 8.84 10.07
CA GLY A 57 6.85 10.08 9.39
C GLY A 57 7.88 10.91 10.15
N ILE A 58 9.04 11.14 9.54
CA ILE A 58 10.10 11.98 10.10
C ILE A 58 9.83 13.44 9.79
N THR A 59 9.35 13.70 8.58
CA THR A 59 8.90 15.01 8.12
C THR A 59 7.57 14.87 7.38
N ASP A 60 6.98 15.97 6.93
CA ASP A 60 5.78 15.92 6.08
C ASP A 60 6.03 15.22 4.73
N TYR A 61 7.29 15.04 4.35
CA TYR A 61 7.69 14.53 3.03
C TYR A 61 8.44 13.21 3.09
N THR A 62 8.90 12.78 4.27
CA THR A 62 9.73 11.59 4.43
C THR A 62 9.28 10.72 5.60
N ALA A 63 9.43 9.42 5.44
CA ALA A 63 9.20 8.43 6.49
C ALA A 63 10.25 7.32 6.43
N LEU A 64 10.53 6.72 7.58
CA LEU A 64 11.25 5.45 7.71
C LEU A 64 10.26 4.36 8.06
N GLY A 65 10.54 3.15 7.63
CA GLY A 65 9.68 2.02 7.90
C GLY A 65 10.41 0.68 7.91
N ILE A 66 9.66 -0.32 8.28
CA ILE A 66 10.09 -1.72 8.25
C ILE A 66 9.03 -2.51 7.51
N ASP A 67 9.47 -3.31 6.56
CA ASP A 67 8.64 -4.30 5.86
C ASP A 67 8.95 -5.69 6.38
N TYR A 68 7.92 -6.49 6.56
CA TYR A 68 8.02 -7.90 6.86
C TYR A 68 7.14 -8.70 5.90
N TYR A 69 7.77 -9.56 5.13
CA TYR A 69 7.10 -10.40 4.14
C TYR A 69 7.35 -11.88 4.45
N THR A 70 6.30 -12.69 4.40
CA THR A 70 6.42 -14.14 4.45
C THR A 70 5.79 -14.76 3.21
N GLY A 71 6.55 -15.64 2.56
CA GLY A 71 6.04 -16.55 1.54
C GLY A 71 6.03 -18.00 2.07
N SER A 72 5.68 -18.95 1.23
CA SER A 72 5.59 -20.38 1.60
C SER A 72 6.91 -20.96 2.15
N ASN A 73 8.05 -20.45 1.73
CA ASN A 73 9.37 -21.02 2.07
C ASN A 73 10.35 -20.02 2.68
N SER A 74 10.00 -18.75 2.79
CA SER A 74 10.96 -17.72 3.17
C SER A 74 10.27 -16.57 3.90
N ALA A 75 10.99 -15.96 4.83
CA ALA A 75 10.60 -14.72 5.49
C ALA A 75 11.69 -13.66 5.24
N TYR A 76 11.26 -12.43 4.98
CA TYR A 76 12.12 -11.31 4.66
C TYR A 76 11.79 -10.12 5.53
N MET A 77 12.80 -9.34 5.85
CA MET A 77 12.66 -8.04 6.49
C MET A 77 13.35 -6.98 5.66
N GLY A 78 12.63 -5.89 5.39
CA GLY A 78 13.16 -4.74 4.66
C GLY A 78 13.22 -3.51 5.55
N ILE A 79 14.18 -2.64 5.28
CA ILE A 79 14.25 -1.30 5.88
C ILE A 79 13.82 -0.33 4.78
N MET A 80 12.71 0.37 5.00
CA MET A 80 12.09 1.24 4.01
C MET A 80 12.46 2.70 4.26
N LEU A 81 12.94 3.37 3.23
CA LEU A 81 12.91 4.83 3.13
C LEU A 81 11.77 5.21 2.20
N ARG A 82 10.90 6.12 2.64
CA ARG A 82 9.80 6.65 1.85
C ARG A 82 9.94 8.17 1.70
N GLY A 83 9.68 8.66 0.50
CA GLY A 83 9.53 10.08 0.22
C GLY A 83 8.25 10.33 -0.56
N GLY A 84 7.68 11.55 -0.43
CA GLY A 84 6.51 11.91 -1.22
C GLY A 84 5.97 13.30 -0.94
N ILE A 85 5.44 13.92 -1.98
CA ILE A 85 4.90 15.28 -1.97
C ILE A 85 3.57 15.33 -2.71
N GLN A 86 2.66 16.13 -2.21
CA GLN A 86 1.44 16.53 -2.91
C GLN A 86 1.64 17.91 -3.50
N PHE A 87 1.67 18.02 -4.84
CA PHE A 87 1.81 19.28 -5.55
C PHE A 87 0.50 20.08 -5.54
N ASN A 88 -0.61 19.36 -5.73
CA ASN A 88 -1.97 19.90 -5.72
C ASN A 88 -2.97 18.75 -5.55
N GLN A 89 -4.26 19.03 -5.63
CA GLN A 89 -5.28 17.97 -5.51
C GLN A 89 -5.25 16.93 -6.63
N TRP A 90 -4.71 17.29 -7.80
CA TRP A 90 -4.67 16.42 -9.00
C TRP A 90 -3.44 15.52 -9.06
N LEU A 91 -2.38 15.87 -8.30
CA LEU A 91 -1.09 15.18 -8.40
C LEU A 91 -0.36 15.12 -7.06
N SER A 92 -0.10 13.90 -6.62
CA SER A 92 0.90 13.56 -5.62
C SER A 92 1.90 12.59 -6.23
N ILE A 93 3.17 12.73 -5.90
CA ILE A 93 4.25 11.85 -6.35
C ILE A 93 5.08 11.45 -5.14
N GLY A 94 5.43 10.19 -5.06
CA GLY A 94 6.33 9.68 -4.05
C GLY A 94 6.91 8.34 -4.41
N GLY A 95 7.72 7.79 -3.53
CA GLY A 95 8.33 6.51 -3.76
C GLY A 95 8.93 5.91 -2.50
N THR A 96 9.36 4.67 -2.64
CA THR A 96 10.06 3.92 -1.60
C THR A 96 11.35 3.31 -2.13
N ALA A 97 12.29 3.11 -1.22
CA ALA A 97 13.50 2.35 -1.42
C ALA A 97 13.67 1.38 -0.25
N THR A 98 13.67 0.08 -0.52
CA THR A 98 13.62 -0.96 0.50
C THR A 98 14.60 -2.08 0.19
N PRO A 99 15.84 -2.03 0.71
CA PRO A 99 16.69 -3.20 0.77
C PRO A 99 16.08 -4.24 1.72
N SER A 100 16.01 -5.50 1.28
CA SER A 100 15.39 -6.61 1.99
C SER A 100 16.37 -7.74 2.24
N PHE A 101 16.29 -8.31 3.43
CA PHE A 101 17.16 -9.34 3.95
C PHE A 101 16.35 -10.60 4.26
N ILE A 102 16.89 -11.76 3.91
CA ILE A 102 16.28 -13.03 4.29
C ILE A 102 16.52 -13.28 5.78
N LEU A 103 15.48 -13.64 6.52
CA LEU A 103 15.59 -13.90 7.96
C LEU A 103 16.14 -15.30 8.28
N LYS A 104 16.16 -16.18 7.28
CA LYS A 104 16.73 -17.50 7.36
C LYS A 104 18.19 -17.44 6.91
N ASP A 105 19.08 -18.18 7.53
CA ASP A 105 20.47 -18.32 7.12
C ASP A 105 21.33 -17.05 7.19
N ASN A 106 21.50 -16.47 8.37
CA ASN A 106 22.44 -15.37 8.71
C ASN A 106 22.03 -13.95 8.32
N PHE A 107 20.76 -13.67 8.04
CA PHE A 107 20.29 -12.31 7.72
C PHE A 107 21.04 -11.71 6.51
N GLU A 108 21.06 -12.44 5.40
CA GLU A 108 21.72 -11.99 4.19
C GLU A 108 20.82 -11.07 3.34
N TYR A 109 21.47 -10.12 2.65
CA TYR A 109 20.79 -9.31 1.64
C TYR A 109 20.22 -10.20 0.52
N SER A 110 18.95 -10.00 0.18
CA SER A 110 18.25 -10.81 -0.80
C SER A 110 17.82 -10.04 -2.03
N TYR A 111 17.11 -8.93 -1.84
CA TYR A 111 16.60 -8.12 -2.95
C TYR A 111 16.41 -6.65 -2.52
N PHE A 112 16.26 -5.80 -3.52
CA PHE A 112 15.88 -4.41 -3.36
C PHE A 112 14.54 -4.17 -4.03
N THR A 113 13.63 -3.44 -3.37
CA THR A 113 12.39 -2.97 -3.97
C THR A 113 12.39 -1.45 -4.04
N GLY A 114 12.22 -0.93 -5.25
CA GLY A 114 11.91 0.48 -5.49
C GLY A 114 10.43 0.64 -5.82
N GLY A 115 9.80 1.67 -5.28
CA GLY A 115 8.42 2.03 -5.60
C GLY A 115 8.32 3.45 -6.13
N LEU A 116 7.55 3.69 -7.17
CA LEU A 116 7.12 5.00 -7.63
C LEU A 116 5.60 5.06 -7.56
N PHE A 117 5.06 6.02 -6.84
CA PHE A 117 3.63 6.17 -6.59
C PHE A 117 3.15 7.53 -7.07
N MET A 118 2.10 7.51 -7.87
CA MET A 118 1.42 8.71 -8.34
C MET A 118 -0.08 8.55 -8.11
N ASN A 119 -0.71 9.62 -7.66
CA ASN A 119 -2.16 9.65 -7.52
C ASN A 119 -2.69 11.08 -7.57
N GLY A 120 -3.97 11.22 -7.82
CA GLY A 120 -4.65 12.50 -7.80
C GLY A 120 -6.17 12.35 -7.91
N ASN A 121 -6.88 13.41 -7.56
CA ASN A 121 -8.32 13.47 -7.74
C ASN A 121 -8.65 13.80 -9.20
N ILE A 122 -9.70 13.22 -9.74
CA ILE A 122 -10.24 13.55 -11.06
C ILE A 122 -11.36 14.58 -10.91
N THR A 123 -12.08 14.53 -9.78
CA THR A 123 -13.16 15.46 -9.47
C THR A 123 -12.77 16.42 -8.35
N ASP A 124 -13.32 17.63 -8.37
CA ASP A 124 -13.01 18.65 -7.36
C ASP A 124 -13.40 18.25 -5.94
N ASN A 125 -14.46 17.45 -5.79
CA ASN A 125 -14.88 16.93 -4.50
C ASN A 125 -14.03 15.73 -4.01
N GLY A 126 -13.05 15.29 -4.80
CA GLY A 126 -12.15 14.19 -4.46
C GLY A 126 -12.76 12.79 -4.48
N ASN A 127 -14.03 12.66 -4.88
CA ASN A 127 -14.69 11.36 -4.86
C ASN A 127 -14.14 10.40 -5.91
N LEU A 128 -13.85 10.88 -7.12
CA LEU A 128 -13.20 10.09 -8.15
C LEU A 128 -11.70 10.40 -8.17
N PHE A 129 -10.88 9.37 -8.06
CA PHE A 129 -9.42 9.49 -8.06
C PHE A 129 -8.77 8.43 -8.94
N TRP A 130 -7.53 8.68 -9.29
CA TRP A 130 -6.66 7.75 -10.00
C TRP A 130 -5.40 7.48 -9.20
N CYS A 131 -4.81 6.30 -9.41
CA CYS A 131 -3.51 5.90 -8.89
C CYS A 131 -2.72 5.15 -9.93
N SER A 132 -1.42 5.31 -9.90
CA SER A 132 -0.46 4.51 -10.65
C SER A 132 0.74 4.21 -9.78
N ASN A 133 0.98 2.95 -9.52
CA ASN A 133 2.06 2.46 -8.69
C ASN A 133 2.96 1.57 -9.53
N THR A 134 4.24 1.92 -9.61
CA THR A 134 5.26 1.14 -10.31
C THR A 134 6.23 0.56 -9.28
N TRP A 135 6.46 -0.74 -9.35
CA TRP A 135 7.37 -1.45 -8.48
C TRP A 135 8.51 -2.06 -9.27
N LEU A 136 9.72 -1.72 -8.88
CA LEU A 136 10.97 -2.31 -9.37
C LEU A 136 11.48 -3.29 -8.31
N GLY A 137 11.67 -4.54 -8.69
CA GLY A 137 12.33 -5.55 -7.87
C GLY A 137 13.69 -5.92 -8.47
N LEU A 138 14.77 -5.65 -7.77
CA LEU A 138 16.12 -6.07 -8.13
C LEU A 138 16.51 -7.23 -7.25
N ASN A 139 16.66 -8.41 -7.82
CA ASN A 139 16.88 -9.65 -7.09
C ASN A 139 18.33 -10.13 -7.23
N LYS A 140 18.92 -10.60 -6.12
CA LYS A 140 20.29 -11.14 -6.11
C LYS A 140 20.41 -12.45 -6.93
N ASN A 141 19.38 -13.31 -6.85
CA ASN A 141 19.43 -14.68 -7.38
C ASN A 141 18.21 -15.01 -8.30
N ALA A 142 17.51 -14.02 -8.78
CA ALA A 142 16.37 -14.17 -9.69
C ALA A 142 16.33 -13.00 -10.67
N ASP A 143 15.45 -13.09 -11.66
CA ASP A 143 15.27 -12.00 -12.60
C ASP A 143 14.66 -10.76 -11.95
N ASP A 144 15.09 -9.59 -12.40
CA ASP A 144 14.49 -8.33 -12.03
C ASP A 144 13.06 -8.22 -12.53
N THR A 145 12.24 -7.48 -11.81
CA THR A 145 10.82 -7.30 -12.14
C THR A 145 10.44 -5.83 -12.15
N ILE A 146 9.58 -5.46 -13.09
CA ILE A 146 8.90 -4.16 -13.09
C ILE A 146 7.42 -4.43 -13.22
N ASN A 147 6.66 -4.07 -12.19
CA ASN A 147 5.21 -4.24 -12.17
C ASN A 147 4.54 -2.88 -11.98
N GLN A 148 3.48 -2.64 -12.72
CA GLN A 148 2.69 -1.43 -12.63
C GLN A 148 1.23 -1.77 -12.35
N PHE A 149 0.65 -1.03 -11.41
CA PHE A 149 -0.76 -1.08 -11.05
C PHE A 149 -1.36 0.29 -11.29
N SER A 150 -2.32 0.38 -12.19
CA SER A 150 -3.03 1.61 -12.49
C SER A 150 -4.52 1.41 -12.27
N TYR A 151 -5.15 2.23 -11.44
CA TYR A 151 -6.55 2.05 -11.07
C TYR A 151 -7.29 3.36 -10.83
N LEU A 152 -8.58 3.28 -10.98
CA LEU A 152 -9.55 4.30 -10.62
C LEU A 152 -10.33 3.86 -9.39
N GLY A 153 -10.63 4.77 -8.51
CA GLY A 153 -11.45 4.54 -7.35
C GLY A 153 -12.50 5.63 -7.17
N TYR A 154 -13.63 5.26 -6.60
CA TYR A 154 -14.70 6.18 -6.29
C TYR A 154 -15.10 6.10 -4.82
N VAL A 155 -14.95 7.21 -4.09
CA VAL A 155 -15.26 7.30 -2.66
C VAL A 155 -16.75 7.58 -2.48
N ILE A 156 -17.47 6.66 -1.88
CA ILE A 156 -18.86 6.79 -1.45
C ILE A 156 -18.86 7.06 0.05
N SER A 157 -19.11 8.30 0.44
CA SER A 157 -19.22 8.68 1.85
C SER A 157 -20.49 8.09 2.45
N LEU A 158 -20.34 7.45 3.59
CA LEU A 158 -21.45 6.86 4.36
C LEU A 158 -21.79 7.76 5.56
N LYS A 159 -22.87 7.41 6.25
CA LYS A 159 -23.21 8.06 7.53
C LYS A 159 -22.09 7.80 8.55
N ASN A 160 -21.92 8.72 9.47
CA ASN A 160 -20.91 8.66 10.56
C ASN A 160 -19.43 8.82 10.15
N GLY A 161 -19.14 9.32 8.94
CA GLY A 161 -17.77 9.52 8.46
C GLY A 161 -17.09 8.27 7.93
N ASP A 162 -17.80 7.19 7.78
CA ASP A 162 -17.32 5.98 7.12
C ASP A 162 -17.32 6.18 5.59
N ALA A 163 -16.57 5.36 4.87
CA ALA A 163 -16.56 5.38 3.42
C ALA A 163 -16.47 3.97 2.83
N PHE A 164 -17.07 3.81 1.66
CA PHE A 164 -16.97 2.63 0.81
C PHE A 164 -16.34 3.04 -0.51
N THR A 165 -15.24 2.42 -0.88
CA THR A 165 -14.44 2.83 -2.04
C THR A 165 -14.21 1.65 -2.98
N PRO A 166 -15.08 1.43 -3.97
CA PRO A 166 -14.82 0.49 -5.05
C PRO A 166 -13.69 0.99 -5.94
N MET A 167 -12.89 0.07 -6.43
CA MET A 167 -11.74 0.34 -7.30
C MET A 167 -11.64 -0.71 -8.39
N ILE A 168 -11.23 -0.27 -9.57
CA ILE A 168 -10.94 -1.12 -10.72
C ILE A 168 -9.70 -0.61 -11.43
N GLY A 169 -8.91 -1.51 -11.96
CA GLY A 169 -7.68 -1.12 -12.66
C GLY A 169 -7.05 -2.25 -13.45
N LEU A 170 -5.84 -1.97 -13.88
CA LEU A 170 -4.99 -2.85 -14.65
C LEU A 170 -3.69 -3.09 -13.90
N GLU A 171 -3.28 -4.33 -13.90
CA GLU A 171 -1.95 -4.78 -13.49
C GLU A 171 -1.15 -5.14 -14.73
N HIS A 172 0.07 -4.64 -14.83
CA HIS A 172 0.95 -4.88 -15.97
C HIS A 172 2.35 -5.22 -15.48
N SER A 173 2.91 -6.30 -16.00
CA SER A 173 4.32 -6.65 -15.83
C SER A 173 5.10 -6.26 -17.08
N TRP A 174 6.14 -5.45 -16.91
CA TRP A 174 7.00 -4.98 -18.00
C TRP A 174 8.08 -5.99 -18.40
N LYS A 175 7.90 -7.26 -18.13
CA LYS A 175 8.73 -8.31 -18.71
C LYS A 175 8.35 -8.59 -20.15
N PHE A 176 9.24 -9.24 -20.89
CA PHE A 176 9.11 -9.55 -22.31
C PHE A 176 7.84 -10.34 -22.68
N ASP A 177 7.22 -11.03 -21.72
CA ASP A 177 5.90 -11.67 -21.84
C ASP A 177 4.87 -10.87 -21.04
N SER A 178 4.64 -9.63 -21.46
CA SER A 178 3.83 -8.67 -20.73
C SER A 178 2.36 -9.05 -20.69
N ASP A 179 1.96 -9.74 -19.63
CA ASP A 179 0.56 -9.95 -19.31
C ASP A 179 -0.03 -8.67 -18.74
N CYS A 180 -1.06 -8.16 -19.37
CA CYS A 180 -1.93 -7.15 -18.79
C CYS A 180 -3.13 -7.84 -18.19
N ASP A 181 -3.40 -7.60 -16.91
CA ASP A 181 -4.51 -8.24 -16.21
C ASP A 181 -5.40 -7.20 -15.53
N VAL A 182 -6.64 -7.56 -15.28
CA VAL A 182 -7.61 -6.74 -14.58
C VAL A 182 -7.46 -6.98 -13.08
N ALA A 183 -7.56 -5.90 -12.32
CA ALA A 183 -7.60 -5.92 -10.88
C ALA A 183 -8.82 -5.13 -10.38
N ALA A 184 -9.46 -5.59 -9.34
CA ALA A 184 -10.59 -4.91 -8.73
C ALA A 184 -10.61 -5.14 -7.22
N GLY A 185 -11.17 -4.20 -6.50
CA GLY A 185 -11.26 -4.31 -5.06
C GLY A 185 -12.19 -3.29 -4.42
N VAL A 186 -12.28 -3.38 -3.13
CA VAL A 186 -13.06 -2.46 -2.32
C VAL A 186 -12.32 -2.15 -1.03
N TYR A 187 -12.38 -0.88 -0.62
CA TYR A 187 -11.97 -0.41 0.69
C TYR A 187 -13.18 0.02 1.49
N ILE A 188 -13.17 -0.32 2.77
CA ILE A 188 -14.13 0.15 3.76
C ILE A 188 -13.35 0.92 4.81
N THR A 189 -13.57 2.22 4.86
CA THR A 189 -12.94 3.10 5.85
C THR A 189 -13.85 3.25 7.06
N HIS A 190 -13.30 3.01 8.25
CA HIS A 190 -13.93 3.30 9.52
C HIS A 190 -12.92 4.02 10.44
N LYS A 191 -13.15 5.30 10.71
CA LYS A 191 -12.23 6.15 11.49
C LYS A 191 -10.80 6.13 10.90
N MET A 192 -9.83 5.62 11.69
CA MET A 192 -8.42 5.50 11.29
C MET A 192 -8.09 4.22 10.53
N TRP A 193 -9.05 3.30 10.39
CA TRP A 193 -8.86 1.97 9.82
C TRP A 193 -9.42 1.88 8.42
N ASN A 194 -8.70 1.22 7.53
CA ASN A 194 -9.19 0.79 6.22
C ASN A 194 -9.11 -0.73 6.14
N PHE A 195 -10.23 -1.37 5.87
CA PHE A 195 -10.31 -2.79 5.57
C PHE A 195 -10.49 -2.94 4.07
N TYR A 196 -9.79 -3.89 3.45
CA TYR A 196 -9.92 -4.04 2.02
C TYR A 196 -9.88 -5.50 1.57
N VAL A 197 -10.56 -5.74 0.46
CA VAL A 197 -10.50 -6.95 -0.34
C VAL A 197 -10.08 -6.53 -1.74
N TRP A 198 -9.05 -7.15 -2.27
CA TRP A 198 -8.52 -6.89 -3.59
C TRP A 198 -8.34 -8.20 -4.34
N GLY A 199 -8.72 -8.22 -5.62
CA GLY A 199 -8.49 -9.34 -6.53
C GLY A 199 -7.69 -8.89 -7.73
N ASN A 200 -6.76 -9.70 -8.18
CA ASN A 200 -6.00 -9.49 -9.40
C ASN A 200 -5.69 -10.84 -10.08
N ASP A 201 -5.04 -10.80 -11.24
CA ASP A 201 -4.78 -11.99 -12.06
C ASP A 201 -6.09 -12.68 -12.51
N PHE A 202 -7.15 -11.93 -12.78
CA PHE A 202 -8.46 -12.49 -13.17
C PHE A 202 -8.43 -13.23 -14.50
N CYS A 203 -7.50 -12.89 -15.38
CA CYS A 203 -7.30 -13.59 -16.65
C CYS A 203 -6.48 -14.88 -16.50
N LYS A 204 -5.97 -15.17 -15.31
CA LYS A 204 -5.20 -16.39 -15.02
C LYS A 204 -6.08 -17.48 -14.42
N SER A 205 -5.62 -18.74 -14.50
CA SER A 205 -6.34 -19.91 -13.98
C SER A 205 -6.63 -19.85 -12.48
N HIS A 206 -5.78 -19.15 -11.72
CA HIS A 206 -5.90 -18.99 -10.28
C HIS A 206 -5.76 -17.49 -9.91
N PRO A 207 -6.87 -16.75 -9.88
CA PRO A 207 -6.87 -15.36 -9.45
C PRO A 207 -6.28 -15.21 -8.05
N ARG A 208 -5.57 -14.10 -7.82
CA ARG A 208 -5.05 -13.76 -6.50
C ARG A 208 -6.09 -12.97 -5.72
N VAL A 209 -6.27 -13.32 -4.47
CA VAL A 209 -7.07 -12.57 -3.50
C VAL A 209 -6.16 -12.00 -2.44
N VAL A 210 -6.37 -10.73 -2.10
CA VAL A 210 -5.66 -10.02 -1.05
C VAL A 210 -6.69 -9.49 -0.06
N LEU A 211 -6.53 -9.85 1.19
CA LEU A 211 -7.28 -9.29 2.31
C LEU A 211 -6.32 -8.48 3.16
N GLY A 212 -6.74 -7.30 3.58
CA GLY A 212 -5.86 -6.52 4.40
C GLY A 212 -6.54 -5.42 5.21
N VAL A 213 -5.73 -4.83 6.05
CA VAL A 213 -6.09 -3.69 6.87
C VAL A 213 -4.92 -2.72 6.91
N ASP A 214 -5.20 -1.45 6.85
CA ASP A 214 -4.24 -0.39 7.13
C ASP A 214 -4.79 0.62 8.13
N PHE A 215 -3.90 1.35 8.76
CA PHE A 215 -4.25 2.41 9.68
C PHE A 215 -3.25 3.57 9.60
N LYS A 216 -3.70 4.75 9.98
CA LYS A 216 -2.88 5.94 10.12
C LYS A 216 -3.26 6.67 11.40
N ILE A 217 -2.27 6.92 12.25
CA ILE A 217 -2.40 7.63 13.54
C ILE A 217 -1.56 8.89 13.52
#